data_dcc337ddb97de780998de896a1fd7fb0
#
_entry.id   dcc337ddb97de780998de896a1fd7fb0
#
_cell.length_a   1.000
_cell.length_b   1.000
_cell.length_c   1.000
_cell.angle_alpha   90.00
_cell.angle_beta   90.00
_cell.angle_gamma   90.00
#
_symmetry.space_group_name_H-M   'P 1'
#
loop_
_entity.id
_entity.type
_entity.pdbx_description
1 polymer ?
#
loop_
_entity_poly.entity_id
_entity_poly.type
_entity_poly.pdbx_seq_one_letter_code
_entity_poly.pdbx_strand_id
1 'polypeptide(L)' 'MPRYYFHYRDGSSLFEDEIGEMFADAAQALQHAKRIALELLRGGEPTHAAIIVAEGDRQLFEVPLSEHGD' A
#
# COMPACT_ATOMS: atom_id res chain seq x y z
N MET A 1 8.32 -17.28 -4.37
CA MET A 1 7.69 -16.20 -3.61
C MET A 1 6.87 -15.35 -4.54
N PRO A 2 5.63 -15.04 -4.19
CA PRO A 2 4.82 -14.19 -5.07
C PRO A 2 5.30 -12.73 -5.03
N ARG A 3 5.00 -12.02 -6.10
CA ARG A 3 5.33 -10.61 -6.21
C ARG A 3 4.09 -9.80 -5.91
N TYR A 4 4.23 -8.81 -5.03
CA TYR A 4 3.14 -7.92 -4.64
C TYR A 4 3.46 -6.52 -5.11
N TYR A 5 2.40 -5.76 -5.44
CA TYR A 5 2.51 -4.40 -5.93
C TYR A 5 1.83 -3.46 -4.94
N PHE A 6 2.42 -2.30 -4.75
CA PHE A 6 1.96 -1.34 -3.74
C PHE A 6 1.63 -0.04 -4.45
N HIS A 7 0.41 0.04 -4.93
CA HIS A 7 -0.04 1.24 -5.65
C HIS A 7 -0.41 2.32 -4.65
N TYR A 8 -0.23 3.58 -5.06
CA TYR A 8 -0.57 4.70 -4.22
C TYR A 8 -1.78 5.41 -4.81
N ARG A 9 -2.85 5.54 -4.03
CA ARG A 9 -4.05 6.23 -4.47
C ARG A 9 -4.23 7.51 -3.68
N ASP A 10 -4.43 8.62 -4.38
CA ASP A 10 -4.68 9.92 -3.78
C ASP A 10 -5.95 10.47 -4.42
N GLY A 11 -7.07 10.34 -3.71
CA GLY A 11 -8.35 10.72 -4.27
C GLY A 11 -8.68 9.88 -5.48
N SER A 12 -8.87 10.52 -6.63
CA SER A 12 -9.17 9.80 -7.87
C SER A 12 -7.92 9.47 -8.67
N SER A 13 -6.74 9.85 -8.19
CA SER A 13 -5.48 9.58 -8.88
C SER A 13 -4.87 8.28 -8.38
N LEU A 14 -4.42 7.45 -9.30
CA LEU A 14 -3.76 6.19 -8.95
C LEU A 14 -2.37 6.17 -9.56
N PHE A 15 -1.38 5.98 -8.72
CA PHE A 15 0.02 5.86 -9.14
C PHE A 15 0.42 4.41 -8.99
N GLU A 16 0.55 3.72 -10.11
CA GLU A 16 0.78 2.28 -10.09
C GLU A 16 2.23 1.95 -9.87
N ASP A 17 2.46 0.97 -8.99
CA ASP A 17 3.78 0.39 -8.80
C ASP A 17 3.99 -0.64 -9.90
N GLU A 18 4.95 -0.39 -10.78
CA GLU A 18 5.21 -1.28 -11.90
C GLU A 18 6.32 -2.27 -11.62
N ILE A 19 6.96 -2.17 -10.47
CA ILE A 19 8.11 -3.01 -10.14
C ILE A 19 7.70 -4.11 -9.16
N GLY A 20 7.03 -3.73 -8.10
CA GLY A 20 6.62 -4.67 -7.07
C GLY A 20 7.76 -5.13 -6.19
N GLU A 21 7.43 -6.01 -5.25
CA GLU A 21 8.41 -6.58 -4.34
C GLU A 21 7.94 -7.96 -3.93
N MET A 22 8.87 -8.88 -3.74
CA MET A 22 8.53 -10.25 -3.43
C MET A 22 8.47 -10.45 -1.92
N PHE A 23 7.42 -11.13 -1.47
CA PHE A 23 7.24 -11.50 -0.07
C PHE A 23 6.79 -12.94 0.00
N ALA A 24 7.00 -13.55 1.15
CA ALA A 24 6.64 -14.96 1.33
C ALA A 24 5.14 -15.17 1.27
N ASP A 25 4.36 -14.21 1.80
CA ASP A 25 2.91 -14.33 1.80
C ASP A 25 2.27 -12.94 1.90
N ALA A 26 0.95 -12.92 1.79
CA ALA A 26 0.20 -11.68 1.80
C ALA A 26 0.28 -10.94 3.13
N ALA A 27 0.44 -11.68 4.23
CA ALA A 27 0.55 -11.04 5.54
C ALA A 27 1.81 -10.19 5.64
N GLN A 28 2.91 -10.67 5.10
CA GLN A 28 4.15 -9.88 5.07
C GLN A 28 4.03 -8.68 4.17
N ALA A 29 3.35 -8.84 3.03
CA ALA A 29 3.10 -7.72 2.13
C ALA A 29 2.25 -6.66 2.82
N LEU A 30 1.25 -7.08 3.59
CA LEU A 30 0.40 -6.13 4.32
C LEU A 30 1.20 -5.36 5.35
N GLN A 31 2.10 -6.03 6.08
CA GLN A 31 2.94 -5.34 7.06
C GLN A 31 3.83 -4.29 6.38
N HIS A 32 4.36 -4.64 5.22
CA HIS A 32 5.16 -3.70 4.45
C HIS A 32 4.35 -2.48 4.03
N ALA A 33 3.10 -2.71 3.57
CA ALA A 33 2.23 -1.62 3.16
C ALA A 33 1.89 -0.69 4.32
N LYS A 34 1.68 -1.26 5.51
CA LYS A 34 1.40 -0.45 6.69
C LYS A 34 2.58 0.44 7.05
N ARG A 35 3.80 -0.08 6.89
CA ARG A 35 5.00 0.72 7.13
C ARG A 35 5.12 1.86 6.12
N ILE A 36 4.85 1.57 4.84
CA ILE A 36 4.88 2.60 3.81
C ILE A 36 3.86 3.69 4.14
N ALA A 37 2.64 3.30 4.50
CA ALA A 37 1.58 4.25 4.81
C ALA A 37 1.99 5.16 5.97
N LEU A 38 2.59 4.58 7.01
CA LEU A 38 3.01 5.36 8.16
C LEU A 38 4.10 6.36 7.79
N GLU A 39 5.07 5.94 6.97
CA GLU A 39 6.15 6.82 6.55
C GLU A 39 5.64 7.95 5.69
N LEU A 40 4.71 7.67 4.80
CA LEU A 40 4.12 8.71 3.97
C LEU A 40 3.32 9.70 4.80
N LEU A 41 2.57 9.20 5.77
CA LEU A 41 1.81 10.08 6.65
C LEU A 41 2.73 11.01 7.44
N ARG A 42 3.84 10.48 7.95
CA ARG A 42 4.83 11.29 8.67
C ARG A 42 5.48 12.31 7.77
N GLY A 43 5.56 12.02 6.48
CA GLY A 43 6.11 12.95 5.49
C GLY A 43 5.16 14.03 5.05
N GLY A 44 3.93 14.03 5.58
CA GLY A 44 2.95 15.07 5.26
C GLY A 44 2.00 14.72 4.15
N GLU A 45 1.95 13.46 3.72
CA GLU A 45 1.02 13.05 2.69
C GLU A 45 -0.42 13.10 3.22
N PRO A 46 -1.40 13.32 2.32
CA PRO A 46 -2.77 13.49 2.77
C PRO A 46 -3.36 12.21 3.36
N THR A 47 -4.21 12.39 4.38
CA THR A 47 -4.79 11.24 5.07
C THR A 47 -5.86 10.52 4.27
N HIS A 48 -6.36 11.14 3.18
CA HIS A 48 -7.34 10.45 2.33
C HIS A 48 -6.69 9.56 1.28
N ALA A 49 -5.37 9.50 1.25
CA ALA A 49 -4.67 8.60 0.36
C ALA A 49 -4.61 7.19 0.95
N ALA A 50 -4.25 6.23 0.13
CA ALA A 50 -4.17 4.83 0.56
C ALA A 50 -3.13 4.08 -0.26
N ILE A 51 -2.60 3.01 0.33
CA ILE A 51 -1.75 2.06 -0.39
C ILE A 51 -2.62 0.87 -0.78
N ILE A 52 -2.62 0.54 -2.05
CA ILE A 52 -3.36 -0.61 -2.57
C ILE A 52 -2.37 -1.75 -2.77
N VAL A 53 -2.58 -2.84 -2.06
CA VAL A 53 -1.72 -4.02 -2.19
C VAL A 53 -2.37 -4.98 -3.16
N ALA A 54 -1.64 -5.36 -4.19
CA ALA A 54 -2.16 -6.26 -5.21
C ALA A 54 -1.17 -7.35 -5.53
N GLU A 55 -1.70 -8.50 -5.95
CA GLU A 55 -0.92 -9.60 -6.49
C GLU A 55 -1.39 -9.78 -7.92
N GLY A 56 -0.52 -9.41 -8.88
CA GLY A 56 -0.97 -9.32 -10.26
C GLY A 56 -2.01 -8.23 -10.39
N ASP A 57 -3.13 -8.53 -11.05
CA ASP A 57 -4.23 -7.57 -11.16
C ASP A 57 -5.31 -7.82 -10.11
N ARG A 58 -4.99 -8.59 -9.08
CA ARG A 58 -5.93 -8.89 -8.01
C ARG A 58 -5.61 -8.04 -6.80
N GLN A 59 -6.52 -7.14 -6.45
CA GLN A 59 -6.35 -6.32 -5.26
C GLN A 59 -6.64 -7.13 -4.01
N LEU A 60 -5.71 -7.09 -3.06
CA LEU A 60 -5.83 -7.85 -1.82
C LEU A 60 -6.22 -6.97 -0.64
N PHE A 61 -5.58 -5.82 -0.50
CA PHE A 61 -5.80 -4.94 0.64
C PHE A 61 -5.78 -3.49 0.21
N GLU A 62 -6.44 -2.66 1.01
CA GLU A 62 -6.33 -1.21 0.89
C GLU A 62 -5.96 -0.68 2.26
N VAL A 63 -4.81 -0.02 2.37
CA VAL A 63 -4.28 0.48 3.62
C VAL A 63 -4.33 2.00 3.60
N PRO A 64 -5.28 2.60 4.30
CA PRO A 64 -5.38 4.07 4.30
C PRO A 64 -4.26 4.70 5.10
N LEU A 65 -3.88 5.92 4.70
CA LEU A 65 -2.93 6.72 5.45
C LEU A 65 -3.70 7.39 6.57
N SER A 66 -3.71 6.75 7.72
CA SER A 66 -4.49 7.23 8.85
C SER A 66 -3.72 6.99 10.14
N GLU A 67 -3.67 8.00 10.99
CA GLU A 67 -3.02 7.85 12.26
C GLU A 67 -3.76 6.94 13.20
N HIS A 68 -5.07 6.94 13.06
CA HIS A 68 -5.80 6.08 13.93
C HIS A 68 -5.96 4.77 13.28
N GLY A 69 -5.28 3.84 13.66
CA GLY A 69 -5.47 2.55 13.14
C GLY A 69 -6.76 1.90 13.60
N ASP A 70 -7.51 2.52 14.31
CA ASP A 70 -8.71 1.94 14.89
C ASP A 70 -9.94 2.09 14.07
#